data_0a5f3d181d90a2742dabee5677fd5aa4
#
_entry.id   0a5f3d181d90a2742dabee5677fd5aa4
#
_cell.length_a   1.000
_cell.length_b   1.000
_cell.length_c   1.000
_cell.angle_alpha   90.00
_cell.angle_beta   90.00
_cell.angle_gamma   90.00
#
_symmetry.space_group_name_H-M   'P 1'
#
loop_
_entity.id
_entity.type
_entity.pdbx_description
1 polymer ?
#
loop_
_entity_poly.entity_id
_entity_poly.type
_entity_poly.pdbx_seq_one_letter_code
_entity_poly.pdbx_strand_id
1 'polypeptide(L)'
;MKKVFLFVVALLMVFAVAACNNNNDDKKPGYDYDAIPDTMEAESYKIAFVTDIGQLKDKSFNQGTWEGLKRFAHENEKSYKYYQPANANNATDDDRYNAMKAAVEGGAEIVVCAGFMQAAALERIAKEAPEVKFVFVDGWNMGLENVTAIIFQEEQAGYLAGYGAVKEGYTKLGFTGGGGGTNPACQRFGYGYIQGANDAAKELLFPDVSKMML
;
A
#
# COMPACT_ATOMS: atom_id res chain seq x y z
N MET A 1 -56.47 -26.88 13.74
CA MET A 1 -55.05 -27.30 13.60
C MET A 1 -54.36 -26.70 12.36
N LYS A 2 -54.93 -26.74 11.17
CA LYS A 2 -54.25 -26.17 9.96
C LYS A 2 -53.97 -24.64 10.02
N LYS A 3 -54.86 -23.84 10.64
CA LYS A 3 -54.68 -22.38 10.75
C LYS A 3 -53.62 -21.98 11.77
N VAL A 4 -53.41 -22.73 12.83
CA VAL A 4 -52.37 -22.49 13.83
C VAL A 4 -51.01 -22.87 13.28
N PHE A 5 -50.91 -23.92 12.48
CA PHE A 5 -49.68 -24.32 11.82
C PHE A 5 -49.18 -23.27 10.81
N LEU A 6 -50.12 -22.66 10.06
CA LEU A 6 -49.76 -21.59 9.11
C LEU A 6 -49.21 -20.32 9.82
N PHE A 7 -49.76 -19.99 10.99
CA PHE A 7 -49.30 -18.85 11.79
C PHE A 7 -47.92 -19.09 12.38
N VAL A 8 -47.61 -20.29 12.83
CA VAL A 8 -46.29 -20.67 13.36
C VAL A 8 -45.24 -20.69 12.26
N VAL A 9 -45.56 -21.18 11.08
CA VAL A 9 -44.63 -21.14 9.92
C VAL A 9 -44.38 -19.73 9.45
N ALA A 10 -45.42 -18.87 9.41
CA ALA A 10 -45.24 -17.44 9.07
C ALA A 10 -44.40 -16.70 10.12
N LEU A 11 -44.55 -16.98 11.41
CA LEU A 11 -43.76 -16.41 12.48
C LEU A 11 -42.28 -16.86 12.42
N LEU A 12 -42.02 -18.14 12.08
CA LEU A 12 -40.66 -18.65 11.87
C LEU A 12 -39.99 -18.08 10.64
N MET A 13 -40.71 -17.75 9.55
CA MET A 13 -40.16 -17.08 8.40
C MET A 13 -39.79 -15.61 8.72
N VAL A 14 -40.54 -14.91 9.55
CA VAL A 14 -40.19 -13.53 9.98
C VAL A 14 -38.92 -13.54 10.83
N PHE A 15 -38.70 -14.52 11.66
CA PHE A 15 -37.45 -14.68 12.42
C PHE A 15 -36.25 -15.07 11.50
N ALA A 16 -36.49 -15.88 10.46
CA ALA A 16 -35.44 -16.23 9.52
C ALA A 16 -34.98 -15.04 8.67
N VAL A 17 -35.88 -14.12 8.28
CA VAL A 17 -35.52 -12.89 7.54
C VAL A 17 -34.82 -11.89 8.46
N ALA A 18 -35.15 -11.81 9.73
CA ALA A 18 -34.46 -10.98 10.71
C ALA A 18 -33.04 -11.50 11.03
N ALA A 19 -32.81 -12.83 10.95
CA ALA A 19 -31.48 -13.41 11.16
C ALA A 19 -30.55 -13.24 9.95
N CYS A 20 -31.09 -13.04 8.73
CA CYS A 20 -30.28 -12.77 7.53
C CYS A 20 -29.97 -11.29 7.33
N ASN A 21 -30.50 -10.39 8.14
CA ASN A 21 -30.22 -8.95 8.06
C ASN A 21 -29.26 -8.47 9.16
N ASN A 22 -28.47 -9.38 9.72
CA ASN A 22 -27.25 -9.04 10.44
C ASN A 22 -26.15 -8.73 9.42
N ASN A 23 -26.33 -7.66 8.65
CA ASN A 23 -25.24 -6.88 8.11
C ASN A 23 -24.61 -6.11 9.28
N ASN A 24 -24.20 -6.80 10.33
CA ASN A 24 -23.05 -6.41 11.09
C ASN A 24 -21.86 -6.76 10.19
N ASP A 25 -21.66 -5.96 9.15
CA ASP A 25 -20.33 -5.63 8.74
C ASP A 25 -19.63 -5.20 10.03
N ASP A 26 -18.86 -6.11 10.62
CA ASP A 26 -17.75 -5.79 11.52
C ASP A 26 -16.68 -5.07 10.68
N LYS A 27 -17.08 -3.99 10.01
CA LYS A 27 -16.18 -2.94 9.62
C LYS A 27 -15.68 -2.41 10.96
N LYS A 28 -14.51 -2.86 11.38
CA LYS A 28 -13.67 -1.99 12.21
C LYS A 28 -13.86 -0.62 11.59
N PRO A 29 -14.32 0.39 12.34
CA PRO A 29 -14.58 1.69 11.74
C PRO A 29 -13.31 2.06 10.97
N GLY A 30 -13.40 2.02 9.64
CA GLY A 30 -12.29 2.42 8.79
C GLY A 30 -11.98 3.86 9.19
N TYR A 31 -10.72 4.19 9.31
CA TYR A 31 -10.33 5.56 9.56
C TYR A 31 -10.86 6.41 8.41
N ASP A 32 -11.61 7.45 8.74
CA ASP A 32 -12.18 8.36 7.74
C ASP A 32 -11.10 9.36 7.29
N TYR A 33 -10.37 8.98 6.26
CA TYR A 33 -9.32 9.83 5.67
C TYR A 33 -9.88 11.06 4.96
N ASP A 34 -11.15 11.03 4.54
CA ASP A 34 -11.80 12.15 3.88
C ASP A 34 -12.22 13.25 4.89
N ALA A 35 -12.29 12.91 6.17
CA ALA A 35 -12.50 13.89 7.24
C ALA A 35 -11.27 14.79 7.46
N ILE A 36 -10.08 14.38 7.00
CA ILE A 36 -8.85 15.18 7.09
C ILE A 36 -8.63 15.84 5.72
N PRO A 37 -8.63 17.19 5.66
CA PRO A 37 -8.47 17.89 4.39
C PRO A 37 -7.12 17.58 3.72
N ASP A 38 -7.09 17.56 2.37
CA ASP A 38 -5.86 17.38 1.62
C ASP A 38 -4.95 18.64 1.63
N THR A 39 -5.51 19.78 2.03
CA THR A 39 -4.79 21.06 2.13
C THR A 39 -5.11 21.72 3.46
N MET A 40 -4.12 22.40 4.01
CA MET A 40 -4.29 23.26 5.17
C MET A 40 -3.50 24.56 5.00
N GLU A 41 -3.96 25.61 5.64
CA GLU A 41 -3.24 26.89 5.70
C GLU A 41 -2.28 26.88 6.90
N ALA A 42 -1.01 27.13 6.63
CA ALA A 42 0.03 27.27 7.66
C ALA A 42 1.16 28.17 7.17
N GLU A 43 1.85 28.83 8.06
CA GLU A 43 3.04 29.65 7.74
C GLU A 43 4.21 28.78 7.26
N SER A 44 4.32 27.56 7.81
CA SER A 44 5.28 26.55 7.37
C SER A 44 4.68 25.14 7.52
N TYR A 45 5.14 24.21 6.71
CA TYR A 45 4.66 22.85 6.70
C TYR A 45 5.70 21.90 7.25
N LYS A 46 5.46 21.34 8.44
CA LYS A 46 6.43 20.51 9.16
C LYS A 46 6.61 19.13 8.54
N ILE A 47 5.57 18.62 7.89
CA ILE A 47 5.61 17.33 7.22
C ILE A 47 5.19 17.52 5.78
N ALA A 48 6.01 17.06 4.85
CA ALA A 48 5.75 17.12 3.42
C ALA A 48 5.65 15.73 2.81
N PHE A 49 4.78 15.58 1.82
CA PHE A 49 4.74 14.43 0.94
C PHE A 49 5.12 14.85 -0.48
N VAL A 50 5.94 14.08 -1.16
CA VAL A 50 6.30 14.30 -2.56
C VAL A 50 5.89 13.09 -3.39
N THR A 51 4.98 13.29 -4.35
CA THR A 51 4.56 12.23 -5.28
C THR A 51 5.68 11.92 -6.29
N ASP A 52 5.69 10.71 -6.85
CA ASP A 52 6.70 10.31 -7.86
C ASP A 52 6.39 10.83 -9.28
N ILE A 53 5.36 10.31 -9.91
CA ILE A 53 4.90 10.68 -11.26
C ILE A 53 3.39 10.88 -11.32
N GLY A 54 2.67 10.27 -10.39
CA GLY A 54 1.23 10.11 -10.46
C GLY A 54 0.43 11.25 -9.85
N GLN A 55 -0.86 11.04 -9.87
CA GLN A 55 -1.80 11.85 -9.13
C GLN A 55 -1.76 11.45 -7.65
N LEU A 56 -2.07 12.39 -6.77
CA LEU A 56 -2.14 12.13 -5.34
C LEU A 56 -3.14 11.00 -4.99
N LYS A 57 -4.30 10.98 -5.65
CA LYS A 57 -5.35 9.96 -5.48
C LYS A 57 -5.29 8.91 -6.58
N ASP A 58 -4.21 8.13 -6.58
CA ASP A 58 -3.89 7.11 -7.60
C ASP A 58 -4.41 5.70 -7.24
N LYS A 59 -5.07 5.55 -6.09
CA LYS A 59 -5.48 4.26 -5.51
C LYS A 59 -4.31 3.28 -5.32
N SER A 60 -3.12 3.80 -5.14
CA SER A 60 -1.86 3.06 -5.02
C SER A 60 -0.94 3.71 -3.98
N PHE A 61 0.38 3.73 -4.25
CA PHE A 61 1.39 4.21 -3.31
C PHE A 61 1.24 5.66 -2.90
N ASN A 62 0.94 6.57 -3.85
CA ASN A 62 0.80 7.98 -3.51
C ASN A 62 -0.38 8.22 -2.58
N GLN A 63 -1.55 7.66 -2.91
CA GLN A 63 -2.74 7.82 -2.07
C GLN A 63 -2.55 7.21 -0.69
N GLY A 64 -2.11 5.95 -0.61
CA GLY A 64 -1.95 5.26 0.67
C GLY A 64 -0.91 5.93 1.57
N THR A 65 0.20 6.41 0.99
CA THR A 65 1.24 7.14 1.73
C THR A 65 0.72 8.49 2.21
N TRP A 66 0.00 9.22 1.36
CA TRP A 66 -0.60 10.50 1.72
C TRP A 66 -1.65 10.39 2.84
N GLU A 67 -2.53 9.41 2.75
CA GLU A 67 -3.53 9.14 3.79
C GLU A 67 -2.88 8.80 5.13
N GLY A 68 -1.84 7.96 5.12
CA GLY A 68 -1.06 7.66 6.33
C GLY A 68 -0.36 8.88 6.91
N LEU A 69 0.22 9.74 6.06
CA LEU A 69 0.86 10.97 6.49
C LEU A 69 -0.15 11.97 7.07
N LYS A 70 -1.29 12.19 6.42
CA LYS A 70 -2.35 13.07 6.93
C LYS A 70 -2.83 12.63 8.31
N ARG A 71 -3.05 11.34 8.46
CA ARG A 71 -3.44 10.77 9.75
C ARG A 71 -2.40 11.04 10.82
N PHE A 72 -1.14 10.73 10.56
CA PHE A 72 -0.05 10.99 11.51
C PHE A 72 0.05 12.47 11.86
N ALA A 73 -0.01 13.36 10.86
CA ALA A 73 0.06 14.78 11.07
C ALA A 73 -1.11 15.31 11.91
N HIS A 74 -2.33 14.85 11.62
CA HIS A 74 -3.53 15.20 12.36
C HIS A 74 -3.47 14.72 13.82
N GLU A 75 -3.09 13.46 14.05
CA GLU A 75 -2.97 12.89 15.40
C GLU A 75 -1.86 13.56 16.25
N ASN A 76 -0.87 14.18 15.60
CA ASN A 76 0.26 14.83 16.24
C ASN A 76 0.25 16.37 16.13
N GLU A 77 -0.86 16.96 15.67
CA GLU A 77 -1.04 18.40 15.52
C GLU A 77 0.08 19.08 14.71
N LYS A 78 0.49 18.42 13.60
CA LYS A 78 1.52 18.93 12.71
C LYS A 78 0.94 19.49 11.43
N SER A 79 1.50 20.58 10.95
CA SER A 79 1.19 21.11 9.63
C SER A 79 1.77 20.22 8.53
N TYR A 80 1.01 20.03 7.45
CA TYR A 80 1.38 19.14 6.36
C TYR A 80 0.99 19.71 5.00
N LYS A 81 1.74 19.29 3.98
CA LYS A 81 1.48 19.65 2.58
C LYS A 81 2.02 18.58 1.65
N TYR A 82 1.37 18.41 0.49
CA TYR A 82 1.95 17.61 -0.58
C TYR A 82 2.50 18.48 -1.70
N TYR A 83 3.49 17.93 -2.39
CA TYR A 83 4.14 18.52 -3.54
C TYR A 83 4.14 17.51 -4.69
N GLN A 84 3.90 18.00 -5.89
CA GLN A 84 3.94 17.18 -7.10
C GLN A 84 5.06 17.69 -8.01
N PRO A 85 5.86 16.79 -8.59
CA PRO A 85 6.84 17.17 -9.60
C PRO A 85 6.15 17.83 -10.80
N ALA A 86 6.82 18.77 -11.43
CA ALA A 86 6.39 19.24 -12.74
C ALA A 86 6.35 18.08 -13.74
N ASN A 87 5.60 18.24 -14.82
CA ASN A 87 5.48 17.26 -15.91
C ASN A 87 4.81 15.91 -15.55
N ALA A 88 4.29 15.77 -14.34
CA ALA A 88 3.50 14.61 -13.90
C ALA A 88 4.10 13.26 -14.35
N ASN A 89 3.45 12.53 -15.26
CA ASN A 89 3.90 11.24 -15.76
C ASN A 89 5.22 11.28 -16.54
N ASN A 90 5.64 12.46 -17.01
CA ASN A 90 6.91 12.67 -17.68
C ASN A 90 7.95 13.36 -16.78
N ALA A 91 7.73 13.36 -15.46
CA ALA A 91 8.64 13.99 -14.52
C ALA A 91 10.04 13.39 -14.63
N THR A 92 11.03 14.26 -14.66
CA THR A 92 12.45 13.94 -14.61
C THR A 92 12.94 13.86 -13.17
N ASP A 93 14.17 13.41 -12.96
CA ASP A 93 14.81 13.46 -11.65
C ASP A 93 14.98 14.90 -11.14
N ASP A 94 15.21 15.86 -12.04
CA ASP A 94 15.24 17.28 -11.66
C ASP A 94 13.87 17.81 -11.26
N ASP A 95 12.79 17.38 -11.90
CA ASP A 95 11.42 17.76 -11.49
C ASP A 95 11.11 17.24 -10.09
N ARG A 96 11.47 15.98 -9.77
CA ARG A 96 11.31 15.40 -8.44
C ARG A 96 12.17 16.09 -7.41
N TYR A 97 13.42 16.37 -7.75
CA TYR A 97 14.33 17.13 -6.88
C TYR A 97 13.77 18.52 -6.57
N ASN A 98 13.28 19.25 -7.57
CA ASN A 98 12.70 20.57 -7.35
C ASN A 98 11.45 20.53 -6.47
N ALA A 99 10.63 19.50 -6.59
CA ALA A 99 9.48 19.29 -5.70
C ALA A 99 9.91 19.00 -4.25
N MET A 100 10.94 18.18 -4.04
CA MET A 100 11.52 17.93 -2.72
C MET A 100 12.17 19.17 -2.13
N LYS A 101 12.89 19.93 -2.96
CA LYS A 101 13.51 21.20 -2.57
C LYS A 101 12.46 22.21 -2.13
N ALA A 102 11.37 22.33 -2.87
CA ALA A 102 10.26 23.21 -2.48
C ALA A 102 9.62 22.79 -1.15
N ALA A 103 9.58 21.48 -0.85
CA ALA A 103 9.11 20.99 0.45
C ALA A 103 10.06 21.40 1.59
N VAL A 104 11.37 21.27 1.40
CA VAL A 104 12.40 21.69 2.37
C VAL A 104 12.34 23.22 2.57
N GLU A 105 12.30 24.01 1.50
CA GLU A 105 12.18 25.47 1.55
C GLU A 105 10.85 25.92 2.18
N GLY A 106 9.80 25.12 2.09
CA GLY A 106 8.51 25.30 2.76
C GLY A 106 8.52 25.00 4.25
N GLY A 107 9.66 24.63 4.81
CA GLY A 107 9.86 24.41 6.25
C GLY A 107 9.65 22.97 6.70
N ALA A 108 9.70 21.98 5.78
CA ALA A 108 9.55 20.59 6.13
C ALA A 108 10.73 20.10 6.99
N GLU A 109 10.39 19.54 8.14
CA GLU A 109 11.33 18.81 9.01
C GLU A 109 11.37 17.32 8.62
N ILE A 110 10.27 16.83 8.05
CA ILE A 110 10.13 15.46 7.53
C ILE A 110 9.57 15.53 6.12
N VAL A 111 10.25 14.90 5.17
CA VAL A 111 9.80 14.72 3.79
C VAL A 111 9.57 13.24 3.53
N VAL A 112 8.35 12.88 3.19
CA VAL A 112 7.97 11.51 2.81
C VAL A 112 7.85 11.45 1.28
N CYS A 113 8.45 10.47 0.67
CA CYS A 113 8.32 10.19 -0.76
C CYS A 113 8.08 8.70 -0.99
N ALA A 114 7.34 8.37 -2.05
CA ALA A 114 6.98 7.00 -2.37
C ALA A 114 7.39 6.65 -3.80
N GLY A 115 7.84 5.41 -3.99
CA GLY A 115 8.21 4.88 -5.28
C GLY A 115 9.69 5.01 -5.62
N PHE A 116 10.24 3.96 -6.22
CA PHE A 116 11.67 3.82 -6.52
C PHE A 116 12.23 4.92 -7.45
N MET A 117 11.37 5.57 -8.25
CA MET A 117 11.78 6.66 -9.15
C MET A 117 12.23 7.92 -8.40
N GLN A 118 11.94 8.02 -7.11
CA GLN A 118 12.37 9.14 -6.27
C GLN A 118 13.87 9.10 -5.91
N ALA A 119 14.53 7.95 -6.09
CA ALA A 119 15.85 7.68 -5.52
C ALA A 119 16.93 8.71 -5.87
N ALA A 120 17.09 9.07 -7.15
CA ALA A 120 18.14 9.99 -7.58
C ALA A 120 17.90 11.41 -7.03
N ALA A 121 16.67 11.87 -7.06
CA ALA A 121 16.28 13.16 -6.50
C ALA A 121 16.45 13.20 -4.97
N LEU A 122 16.02 12.13 -4.31
CA LEU A 122 16.14 11.98 -2.86
C LEU A 122 17.60 11.97 -2.39
N GLU A 123 18.47 11.22 -3.07
CA GLU A 123 19.89 11.17 -2.73
C GLU A 123 20.52 12.55 -2.77
N ARG A 124 20.18 13.34 -3.79
CA ARG A 124 20.69 14.70 -3.95
C ARG A 124 20.21 15.62 -2.84
N ILE A 125 18.89 15.72 -2.61
CA ILE A 125 18.35 16.64 -1.62
C ILE A 125 18.71 16.25 -0.18
N ALA A 126 18.81 14.95 0.12
CA ALA A 126 19.18 14.49 1.45
C ALA A 126 20.62 14.85 1.82
N LYS A 127 21.53 14.92 0.84
CA LYS A 127 22.91 15.40 1.05
C LYS A 127 22.96 16.93 1.22
N GLU A 128 22.07 17.66 0.57
CA GLU A 128 22.01 19.14 0.63
C GLU A 128 21.30 19.65 1.89
N ALA A 129 20.37 18.85 2.47
CA ALA A 129 19.58 19.19 3.66
C ALA A 129 19.71 18.10 4.74
N PRO A 130 20.89 17.97 5.37
CA PRO A 130 21.18 16.91 6.35
C PRO A 130 20.32 17.00 7.63
N GLU A 131 19.77 18.17 7.94
CA GLU A 131 18.89 18.41 9.07
C GLU A 131 17.46 17.88 8.86
N VAL A 132 17.03 17.73 7.60
CA VAL A 132 15.72 17.22 7.24
C VAL A 132 15.73 15.69 7.25
N LYS A 133 14.68 15.08 7.80
CA LYS A 133 14.51 13.63 7.78
C LYS A 133 13.67 13.22 6.57
N PHE A 134 14.11 12.20 5.89
CA PHE A 134 13.44 11.68 4.71
C PHE A 134 12.93 10.26 4.98
N VAL A 135 11.69 9.98 4.55
CA VAL A 135 11.10 8.64 4.57
C VAL A 135 10.87 8.19 3.14
N PHE A 136 11.56 7.13 2.75
CA PHE A 136 11.53 6.58 1.40
C PHE A 136 10.69 5.30 1.36
N VAL A 137 9.43 5.42 0.97
CA VAL A 137 8.48 4.29 0.89
C VAL A 137 8.67 3.57 -0.43
N ASP A 138 8.72 2.24 -0.41
CA ASP A 138 9.04 1.38 -1.55
C ASP A 138 10.44 1.68 -2.12
N GLY A 139 11.36 1.93 -1.22
CA GLY A 139 12.74 2.29 -1.53
C GLY A 139 13.76 1.24 -1.10
N TRP A 140 14.95 1.68 -0.78
CA TRP A 140 16.03 0.86 -0.23
C TRP A 140 16.94 1.69 0.65
N ASN A 141 17.75 1.02 1.47
CA ASN A 141 18.74 1.71 2.28
C ASN A 141 19.78 2.40 1.39
N MET A 142 19.81 3.73 1.43
CA MET A 142 20.71 4.55 0.64
C MET A 142 22.03 4.86 1.33
N GLY A 143 22.24 4.40 2.59
CA GLY A 143 23.44 4.69 3.39
C GLY A 143 23.53 6.14 3.86
N LEU A 144 22.43 6.89 3.88
CA LEU A 144 22.34 8.26 4.35
C LEU A 144 21.65 8.29 5.71
N GLU A 145 22.27 8.96 6.70
CA GLU A 145 21.81 8.97 8.10
C GLU A 145 20.44 9.65 8.29
N ASN A 146 20.08 10.54 7.39
CA ASN A 146 18.81 11.26 7.41
C ASN A 146 17.74 10.64 6.52
N VAL A 147 17.99 9.46 5.91
CA VAL A 147 17.02 8.73 5.07
C VAL A 147 16.66 7.40 5.71
N THR A 148 15.38 7.21 5.97
CA THR A 148 14.80 5.93 6.43
C THR A 148 14.01 5.31 5.30
N ALA A 149 14.39 4.12 4.84
CA ALA A 149 13.66 3.39 3.80
C ALA A 149 12.65 2.41 4.42
N ILE A 150 11.49 2.31 3.79
CA ILE A 150 10.48 1.29 4.07
C ILE A 150 10.47 0.34 2.87
N ILE A 151 10.72 -0.94 3.13
CA ILE A 151 10.79 -2.02 2.14
C ILE A 151 9.70 -3.03 2.49
N PHE A 152 9.02 -3.55 1.48
CA PHE A 152 8.00 -4.58 1.65
C PHE A 152 8.58 -5.97 1.37
N GLN A 153 7.89 -6.99 1.88
CA GLN A 153 8.20 -8.41 1.60
C GLN A 153 7.34 -8.87 0.42
N GLU A 154 7.67 -8.42 -0.76
CA GLU A 154 6.89 -8.65 -1.98
C GLU A 154 6.79 -10.13 -2.33
N GLU A 155 7.80 -10.93 -1.94
CA GLU A 155 7.80 -12.38 -2.10
C GLU A 155 6.63 -13.06 -1.40
N GLN A 156 6.16 -12.50 -0.26
CA GLN A 156 5.01 -13.07 0.46
C GLN A 156 3.71 -12.86 -0.32
N ALA A 157 3.50 -11.66 -0.87
CA ALA A 157 2.34 -11.37 -1.69
C ALA A 157 2.37 -12.19 -3.00
N GLY A 158 3.54 -12.29 -3.61
CA GLY A 158 3.76 -13.15 -4.78
C GLY A 158 3.42 -14.62 -4.47
N TYR A 159 3.91 -15.14 -3.35
CA TYR A 159 3.65 -16.51 -2.91
C TYR A 159 2.15 -16.77 -2.76
N LEU A 160 1.44 -15.91 -2.04
CA LEU A 160 0.00 -16.05 -1.84
C LEU A 160 -0.77 -16.03 -3.16
N ALA A 161 -0.38 -15.17 -4.08
CA ALA A 161 -1.02 -15.09 -5.40
C ALA A 161 -0.79 -16.37 -6.23
N GLY A 162 0.43 -16.88 -6.27
CA GLY A 162 0.76 -18.11 -6.98
C GLY A 162 0.09 -19.34 -6.37
N TYR A 163 0.14 -19.44 -5.05
CA TYR A 163 -0.52 -20.52 -4.29
C TYR A 163 -2.03 -20.51 -4.52
N GLY A 164 -2.68 -19.35 -4.38
CA GLY A 164 -4.11 -19.18 -4.60
C GLY A 164 -4.53 -19.52 -6.02
N ALA A 165 -3.78 -19.10 -7.03
CA ALA A 165 -4.09 -19.41 -8.42
C ALA A 165 -4.17 -20.91 -8.69
N VAL A 166 -3.22 -21.69 -8.14
CA VAL A 166 -3.25 -23.16 -8.27
C VAL A 166 -4.40 -23.80 -7.49
N LYS A 167 -4.69 -23.28 -6.27
CA LYS A 167 -5.83 -23.77 -5.47
C LYS A 167 -7.18 -23.50 -6.13
N GLU A 168 -7.29 -22.41 -6.90
CA GLU A 168 -8.47 -22.11 -7.73
C GLU A 168 -8.55 -22.96 -9.01
N GLY A 169 -7.59 -23.85 -9.25
CA GLY A 169 -7.60 -24.82 -10.35
C GLY A 169 -6.91 -24.34 -11.62
N TYR A 170 -6.20 -23.22 -11.62
CA TYR A 170 -5.43 -22.80 -12.79
C TYR A 170 -4.17 -23.66 -12.95
N THR A 171 -3.99 -24.23 -14.16
CA THR A 171 -2.88 -25.13 -14.50
C THR A 171 -1.86 -24.50 -15.43
N LYS A 172 -2.15 -23.34 -16.00
CA LYS A 172 -1.25 -22.58 -16.88
C LYS A 172 -1.12 -21.18 -16.30
N LEU A 173 0.04 -20.89 -15.76
CA LEU A 173 0.31 -19.65 -15.06
C LEU A 173 1.41 -18.88 -15.77
N GLY A 174 1.34 -17.55 -15.67
CA GLY A 174 2.37 -16.65 -16.15
C GLY A 174 2.56 -15.50 -15.18
N PHE A 175 3.75 -14.93 -15.17
CA PHE A 175 4.07 -13.75 -14.38
C PHE A 175 4.67 -12.68 -15.28
N THR A 176 4.21 -11.45 -15.10
CA THR A 176 4.80 -10.26 -15.72
C THR A 176 4.91 -9.16 -14.68
N GLY A 177 6.02 -8.43 -14.70
CA GLY A 177 6.29 -7.34 -13.75
C GLY A 177 6.73 -6.07 -14.47
N GLY A 178 6.38 -4.91 -13.93
CA GLY A 178 6.83 -3.61 -14.42
C GLY A 178 8.35 -3.43 -14.25
N GLY A 179 8.98 -2.66 -15.13
CA GLY A 179 10.42 -2.39 -15.06
C GLY A 179 11.32 -3.55 -15.48
N GLY A 180 10.75 -4.66 -15.93
CA GLY A 180 11.50 -5.83 -16.40
C GLY A 180 12.27 -6.57 -15.31
N GLY A 181 13.17 -7.47 -15.70
CA GLY A 181 13.89 -8.37 -14.80
C GLY A 181 14.97 -7.74 -13.93
N THR A 182 15.18 -6.43 -14.00
CA THR A 182 16.18 -5.71 -13.20
C THR A 182 15.62 -5.06 -11.94
N ASN A 183 14.29 -4.95 -11.82
CA ASN A 183 13.66 -4.39 -10.63
C ASN A 183 13.61 -5.45 -9.51
N PRO A 184 14.29 -5.23 -8.35
CA PRO A 184 14.35 -6.22 -7.28
C PRO A 184 12.99 -6.55 -6.66
N ALA A 185 12.07 -5.58 -6.54
CA ALA A 185 10.73 -5.84 -6.04
C ALA A 185 9.94 -6.75 -6.98
N CYS A 186 9.98 -6.47 -8.29
CA CYS A 186 9.35 -7.35 -9.28
C CYS A 186 9.94 -8.76 -9.28
N GLN A 187 11.27 -8.90 -9.08
CA GLN A 187 11.91 -10.21 -8.93
C GLN A 187 11.37 -10.96 -7.70
N ARG A 188 11.28 -10.30 -6.54
CA ARG A 188 10.72 -10.90 -5.31
C ARG A 188 9.29 -11.35 -5.50
N PHE A 189 8.41 -10.51 -6.09
CA PHE A 189 7.06 -10.93 -6.47
C PHE A 189 7.06 -12.18 -7.35
N GLY A 190 7.88 -12.19 -8.39
CA GLY A 190 7.96 -13.30 -9.35
C GLY A 190 8.46 -14.61 -8.71
N TYR A 191 9.51 -14.55 -7.92
CA TYR A 191 10.02 -15.73 -7.21
C TYR A 191 9.02 -16.27 -6.19
N GLY A 192 8.40 -15.38 -5.40
CA GLY A 192 7.33 -15.77 -4.50
C GLY A 192 6.18 -16.45 -5.23
N TYR A 193 5.73 -15.86 -6.34
CA TYR A 193 4.65 -16.43 -7.16
C TYR A 193 4.95 -17.85 -7.65
N ILE A 194 6.15 -18.08 -8.20
CA ILE A 194 6.57 -19.40 -8.66
C ILE A 194 6.64 -20.40 -7.50
N GLN A 195 7.18 -19.97 -6.36
CA GLN A 195 7.29 -20.85 -5.20
C GLN A 195 5.90 -21.23 -4.66
N GLY A 196 5.01 -20.27 -4.49
CA GLY A 196 3.64 -20.52 -4.03
C GLY A 196 2.86 -21.45 -4.96
N ALA A 197 2.98 -21.24 -6.28
CA ALA A 197 2.37 -22.11 -7.26
C ALA A 197 2.90 -23.55 -7.18
N ASN A 198 4.21 -23.71 -7.04
CA ASN A 198 4.85 -25.05 -6.91
C ASN A 198 4.42 -25.76 -5.63
N ASP A 199 4.34 -25.07 -4.51
CA ASP A 199 3.96 -25.65 -3.24
C ASP A 199 2.48 -26.09 -3.25
N ALA A 200 1.59 -25.27 -3.79
CA ALA A 200 0.20 -25.64 -3.98
C ALA A 200 0.02 -26.84 -4.92
N ALA A 201 0.80 -26.90 -6.01
CA ALA A 201 0.78 -28.02 -6.95
C ALA A 201 1.25 -29.34 -6.28
N LYS A 202 2.30 -29.28 -5.46
CA LYS A 202 2.77 -30.46 -4.68
C LYS A 202 1.69 -30.95 -3.73
N GLU A 203 1.01 -30.05 -3.00
CA GLU A 203 -0.07 -30.42 -2.08
C GLU A 203 -1.25 -31.10 -2.79
N LEU A 204 -1.58 -30.66 -4.02
CA LEU A 204 -2.65 -31.27 -4.81
C LEU A 204 -2.26 -32.64 -5.35
N LEU A 205 -0.98 -32.85 -5.71
CA LEU A 205 -0.46 -34.12 -6.20
C LEU A 205 -0.20 -35.13 -5.07
N PHE A 206 0.14 -34.66 -3.87
CA PHE A 206 0.50 -35.48 -2.71
C PHE A 206 -0.22 -34.99 -1.43
N PRO A 207 -1.56 -35.10 -1.36
CA PRO A 207 -2.33 -34.53 -0.25
C PRO A 207 -1.98 -35.11 1.13
N ASP A 208 -1.29 -36.24 1.20
CA ASP A 208 -0.94 -36.95 2.46
C ASP A 208 0.50 -36.76 2.93
N VAL A 209 1.34 -35.98 2.21
CA VAL A 209 2.76 -35.81 2.61
C VAL A 209 2.90 -35.13 3.97
N SER A 210 1.98 -34.26 4.35
CA SER A 210 1.96 -33.63 5.68
C SER A 210 1.70 -34.61 6.83
N LYS A 211 1.10 -35.78 6.54
CA LYS A 211 0.86 -36.85 7.52
C LYS A 211 1.98 -37.88 7.59
N MET A 212 2.92 -37.85 6.64
CA MET A 212 4.05 -38.79 6.60
C MET A 212 5.30 -38.29 7.32
N MET A 213 5.29 -37.05 7.85
CA MET A 213 6.42 -36.45 8.55
C MET A 213 6.16 -36.20 10.06
N LEU A 214 5.32 -37.03 10.69
CA LEU A 214 5.17 -37.08 12.15
C LEU A 214 5.73 -38.37 12.69
#